data_50d1f88caa66d566786cd1d1d4c7075c
#
_entry.id   50d1f88caa66d566786cd1d1d4c7075c
#
_cell.length_a   1.000
_cell.length_b   1.000
_cell.length_c   1.000
_cell.angle_alpha   90.00
_cell.angle_beta   90.00
_cell.angle_gamma   90.00
#
_symmetry.space_group_name_H-M   'P 1'
#
loop_
_entity.id
_entity.type
_entity.pdbx_description
1 polymer ?
#
loop_
_entity_poly.entity_id
_entity_poly.type
_entity_poly.pdbx_seq_one_letter_code
_entity_poly.pdbx_strand_id
1 'polypeptide(L)'
;TQGAQEASASEMLPLLLPLLWAGALAQERRFQLEGPESLTVQEGLCVLVPCRWPTPSSALYDYGYWFLEGADVPVATNNPNEEVQEETRGRFHLLWDYRRKNCSLSITDARRRDNAAYFFRLKSKWMKYGYTSSKLSVRVMALTHRPNISIPGTLESGCSRTLTCSVPWACEQGTPPIFSWMSAAPTSLGPRTTQSSVLTITPRPQDHSTNLTCQVTFPGAGVTVERTIQLNVSYAPQKVAVSIFQGNSAAFKILQNTSSLPVLEGQALQLLCDADGNPPAHLSWFQGFPALNATPISNTGVLELPQVGSAEEGDFTCRAQHPLGSLQISLSLFVHWSSAPVPDRHSFRPPC
;
A
#
# COMPACT_ATOMS: atom_id res chain seq x y z
N THR A 1 -29.03 -18.94 -94.14
CA THR A 1 -27.60 -18.80 -93.93
C THR A 1 -27.34 -18.34 -92.51
N GLN A 2 -26.82 -19.29 -91.73
CA GLN A 2 -26.50 -19.16 -90.34
C GLN A 2 -25.22 -18.34 -90.12
N GLY A 3 -25.22 -17.44 -89.15
CA GLY A 3 -24.04 -16.84 -88.58
C GLY A 3 -23.91 -17.29 -87.16
N ALA A 4 -22.96 -18.19 -86.89
CA ALA A 4 -22.54 -18.56 -85.58
C ALA A 4 -21.64 -17.46 -85.05
N GLN A 5 -21.97 -16.90 -83.90
CA GLN A 5 -21.23 -15.90 -83.21
C GLN A 5 -20.25 -16.60 -82.22
N GLU A 6 -18.99 -16.63 -82.55
CA GLU A 6 -17.91 -17.09 -81.69
C GLU A 6 -17.75 -16.06 -80.48
N ALA A 7 -18.05 -16.51 -79.33
CA ALA A 7 -17.78 -15.73 -78.09
C ALA A 7 -16.27 -15.69 -77.89
N SER A 8 -15.70 -14.49 -77.93
CA SER A 8 -14.29 -14.20 -77.78
C SER A 8 -13.84 -14.58 -76.40
N ALA A 9 -12.74 -15.36 -76.31
CA ALA A 9 -12.06 -15.77 -75.09
C ALA A 9 -11.44 -14.60 -74.21
N SER A 10 -11.60 -13.36 -74.66
CA SER A 10 -11.02 -12.14 -74.02
C SER A 10 -11.90 -11.56 -72.90
N GLU A 11 -13.22 -11.89 -72.85
CA GLU A 11 -14.14 -11.35 -71.85
C GLU A 11 -14.15 -12.11 -70.50
N MET A 12 -13.61 -13.31 -70.47
CA MET A 12 -13.61 -14.16 -69.25
C MET A 12 -12.37 -13.86 -68.30
N LEU A 13 -11.35 -13.18 -68.79
CA LEU A 13 -10.10 -12.91 -68.05
C LEU A 13 -10.29 -11.99 -66.87
N PRO A 14 -11.08 -10.87 -66.90
CA PRO A 14 -11.22 -9.98 -65.74
C PRO A 14 -12.08 -10.56 -64.61
N LEU A 15 -12.91 -11.60 -64.85
CA LEU A 15 -13.71 -12.25 -63.81
C LEU A 15 -12.93 -13.30 -63.01
N LEU A 16 -11.84 -13.85 -63.54
CA LEU A 16 -11.02 -14.85 -62.87
C LEU A 16 -9.93 -14.24 -61.98
N LEU A 17 -9.50 -13.01 -62.27
CA LEU A 17 -8.48 -12.29 -61.45
C LEU A 17 -8.88 -12.12 -59.97
N PRO A 18 -10.09 -11.66 -59.60
CA PRO A 18 -10.46 -11.54 -58.21
C PRO A 18 -10.56 -12.89 -57.47
N LEU A 19 -10.89 -13.97 -58.17
CA LEU A 19 -10.95 -15.31 -57.60
C LEU A 19 -9.55 -15.86 -57.30
N LEU A 20 -8.56 -15.59 -58.15
CA LEU A 20 -7.16 -15.96 -57.90
C LEU A 20 -6.56 -15.16 -56.73
N TRP A 21 -6.91 -13.88 -56.64
CA TRP A 21 -6.47 -13.04 -55.50
C TRP A 21 -7.14 -13.46 -54.18
N ALA A 22 -8.41 -13.79 -54.20
CA ALA A 22 -9.12 -14.30 -53.02
C ALA A 22 -8.55 -15.66 -52.57
N GLY A 23 -8.16 -16.53 -53.50
CA GLY A 23 -7.48 -17.79 -53.22
C GLY A 23 -6.09 -17.59 -52.60
N ALA A 24 -5.31 -16.63 -53.09
CA ALA A 24 -3.98 -16.31 -52.52
C ALA A 24 -4.08 -15.73 -51.10
N LEU A 25 -5.02 -14.80 -50.88
CA LEU A 25 -5.27 -14.24 -49.55
C LEU A 25 -5.81 -15.29 -48.55
N ALA A 26 -6.63 -16.23 -49.00
CA ALA A 26 -7.13 -17.35 -48.18
C ALA A 26 -6.02 -18.37 -47.88
N GLN A 27 -5.06 -18.53 -48.77
CA GLN A 27 -3.91 -19.43 -48.57
C GLN A 27 -2.88 -18.82 -47.59
N GLU A 28 -2.64 -17.51 -47.60
CA GLU A 28 -1.76 -16.83 -46.62
C GLU A 28 -2.33 -16.96 -45.21
N ARG A 29 -3.64 -16.84 -45.01
CA ARG A 29 -4.26 -16.98 -43.66
C ARG A 29 -4.14 -18.39 -43.10
N ARG A 30 -3.99 -19.42 -43.89
CA ARG A 30 -3.88 -20.83 -43.45
C ARG A 30 -2.55 -21.14 -42.76
N PHE A 31 -1.56 -20.30 -42.89
CA PHE A 31 -0.22 -20.51 -42.35
C PHE A 31 0.23 -19.43 -41.34
N GLN A 32 -0.72 -18.67 -40.82
CA GLN A 32 -0.42 -17.71 -39.76
C GLN A 32 -0.39 -18.41 -38.41
N LEU A 33 0.53 -17.97 -37.54
CA LEU A 33 0.60 -18.41 -36.14
C LEU A 33 -0.67 -17.98 -35.41
N GLU A 34 -1.32 -18.90 -34.69
CA GLU A 34 -2.47 -18.55 -33.84
C GLU A 34 -1.95 -18.08 -32.48
N GLY A 35 -2.17 -16.82 -32.18
CA GLY A 35 -1.73 -16.19 -30.93
C GLY A 35 -1.90 -14.68 -30.98
N PRO A 36 -1.60 -13.97 -29.89
CA PRO A 36 -1.66 -12.52 -29.85
C PRO A 36 -0.52 -11.90 -30.69
N GLU A 37 -0.82 -10.82 -31.42
CA GLU A 37 0.19 -10.04 -32.13
C GLU A 37 1.00 -9.15 -31.18
N SER A 38 0.42 -8.78 -30.05
CA SER A 38 1.07 -7.97 -29.03
C SER A 38 0.58 -8.33 -27.63
N LEU A 39 1.44 -8.15 -26.64
CA LEU A 39 1.09 -8.26 -25.25
C LEU A 39 1.91 -7.29 -24.40
N THR A 40 1.36 -6.97 -23.23
CA THR A 40 2.03 -6.09 -22.27
C THR A 40 2.18 -6.84 -20.95
N VAL A 41 3.36 -6.72 -20.32
CA VAL A 41 3.66 -7.25 -19.01
C VAL A 41 4.34 -6.16 -18.18
N GLN A 42 4.21 -6.22 -16.85
CA GLN A 42 4.96 -5.32 -15.98
C GLN A 42 6.30 -5.95 -15.59
N GLU A 43 7.28 -5.11 -15.39
CA GLU A 43 8.65 -5.47 -15.01
C GLU A 43 8.67 -6.33 -13.73
N GLY A 44 9.42 -7.44 -13.75
CA GLY A 44 9.48 -8.40 -12.65
C GLY A 44 8.33 -9.42 -12.60
N LEU A 45 7.31 -9.27 -13.44
CA LEU A 45 6.20 -10.21 -13.51
C LEU A 45 6.40 -11.26 -14.60
N CYS A 46 5.46 -12.22 -14.66
CA CYS A 46 5.44 -13.26 -15.66
C CYS A 46 4.29 -13.07 -16.64
N VAL A 47 4.48 -13.62 -17.83
CA VAL A 47 3.41 -13.68 -18.82
C VAL A 47 3.50 -14.99 -19.60
N LEU A 48 2.34 -15.56 -19.87
CA LEU A 48 2.18 -16.68 -20.78
C LEU A 48 1.63 -16.16 -22.12
N VAL A 49 2.39 -16.36 -23.17
CA VAL A 49 1.98 -16.08 -24.54
C VAL A 49 1.37 -17.34 -25.13
N PRO A 50 0.07 -17.44 -25.30
CA PRO A 50 -0.54 -18.59 -25.98
C PRO A 50 -0.13 -18.59 -27.44
N CYS A 51 0.29 -19.74 -27.94
CA CYS A 51 0.72 -19.91 -29.30
C CYS A 51 0.35 -21.30 -29.82
N ARG A 52 -0.21 -21.36 -31.02
CA ARG A 52 -0.47 -22.59 -31.74
C ARG A 52 -0.04 -22.43 -33.22
N TRP A 53 0.64 -23.44 -33.75
CA TRP A 53 1.00 -23.42 -35.18
C TRP A 53 0.06 -24.25 -36.02
N PRO A 54 -0.51 -23.70 -37.11
CA PRO A 54 -1.19 -24.50 -38.14
C PRO A 54 -0.15 -25.24 -38.95
N THR A 55 -0.36 -26.52 -39.18
CA THR A 55 0.51 -27.29 -40.11
C THR A 55 -0.07 -27.32 -41.49
N PRO A 56 0.70 -26.99 -42.53
CA PRO A 56 0.42 -27.46 -43.86
C PRO A 56 0.84 -28.93 -43.91
N SER A 57 -0.14 -29.83 -44.01
CA SER A 57 0.07 -31.26 -44.23
C SER A 57 0.95 -32.03 -43.21
N SER A 58 1.21 -33.29 -43.48
CA SER A 58 1.86 -34.32 -42.71
C SER A 58 3.36 -34.11 -42.33
N ALA A 59 3.87 -32.89 -42.37
CA ALA A 59 5.25 -32.61 -42.00
C ALA A 59 5.49 -32.75 -40.49
N LEU A 60 6.44 -33.60 -40.13
CA LEU A 60 6.91 -33.80 -38.76
C LEU A 60 8.01 -32.79 -38.46
N TYR A 61 7.80 -32.01 -37.40
CA TYR A 61 8.82 -31.09 -36.87
C TYR A 61 9.30 -31.60 -35.52
N ASP A 62 10.62 -31.65 -35.33
CA ASP A 62 11.23 -32.14 -34.10
C ASP A 62 11.31 -31.07 -33.03
N TYR A 63 11.60 -29.84 -33.47
CA TYR A 63 11.93 -28.72 -32.56
C TYR A 63 11.24 -27.43 -32.95
N GLY A 64 10.90 -26.67 -31.92
CA GLY A 64 10.42 -25.29 -31.99
C GLY A 64 11.43 -24.30 -31.42
N TYR A 65 11.39 -23.10 -31.93
CA TYR A 65 12.30 -22.01 -31.54
C TYR A 65 11.57 -20.68 -31.53
N TRP A 66 11.75 -19.92 -30.48
CA TRP A 66 11.42 -18.50 -30.48
C TRP A 66 12.69 -17.69 -30.69
N PHE A 67 12.63 -16.72 -31.58
CA PHE A 67 13.73 -15.82 -31.92
C PHE A 67 13.34 -14.38 -31.65
N LEU A 68 14.27 -13.59 -31.16
CA LEU A 68 14.23 -12.15 -31.26
C LEU A 68 14.40 -11.74 -32.72
N GLU A 69 13.64 -10.75 -33.20
CA GLU A 69 13.78 -10.25 -34.55
C GLU A 69 15.22 -9.72 -34.82
N GLY A 70 15.83 -10.22 -35.90
CA GLY A 70 17.21 -9.86 -36.27
C GLY A 70 18.28 -10.64 -35.53
N ALA A 71 17.94 -11.61 -34.67
CA ALA A 71 18.90 -12.44 -33.97
C ALA A 71 19.02 -13.83 -34.60
N ASP A 72 20.21 -14.39 -34.54
CA ASP A 72 20.52 -15.75 -35.03
C ASP A 72 20.44 -16.81 -33.93
N VAL A 73 20.57 -16.40 -32.67
CA VAL A 73 20.44 -17.26 -31.47
C VAL A 73 19.03 -17.19 -30.92
N PRO A 74 18.37 -18.33 -30.65
CA PRO A 74 17.01 -18.34 -30.14
C PRO A 74 16.93 -17.83 -28.68
N VAL A 75 15.79 -17.27 -28.30
CA VAL A 75 15.49 -16.89 -26.92
C VAL A 75 14.93 -18.05 -26.09
N ALA A 76 14.27 -19.02 -26.77
CA ALA A 76 13.76 -20.25 -26.17
C ALA A 76 13.67 -21.37 -27.22
N THR A 77 13.93 -22.61 -26.82
CA THR A 77 13.81 -23.80 -27.67
C THR A 77 13.59 -25.05 -26.81
N ASN A 78 13.00 -26.10 -27.41
CA ASN A 78 12.96 -27.45 -26.84
C ASN A 78 14.10 -28.34 -27.34
N ASN A 79 15.02 -27.82 -28.15
CA ASN A 79 16.20 -28.57 -28.59
C ASN A 79 17.29 -28.53 -27.50
N PRO A 80 17.64 -29.67 -26.84
CA PRO A 80 18.61 -29.67 -25.78
C PRO A 80 20.05 -29.41 -26.23
N ASN A 81 20.31 -29.52 -27.53
CA ASN A 81 21.64 -29.34 -28.13
C ASN A 81 21.86 -27.92 -28.69
N GLU A 82 20.92 -27.02 -28.51
CA GLU A 82 21.02 -25.67 -29.02
C GLU A 82 21.05 -24.64 -27.88
N GLU A 83 22.01 -23.75 -27.93
CA GLU A 83 22.11 -22.68 -26.92
C GLU A 83 21.08 -21.62 -27.16
N VAL A 84 20.60 -21.03 -26.07
CA VAL A 84 19.74 -19.84 -26.07
C VAL A 84 20.53 -18.61 -25.65
N GLN A 85 20.01 -17.43 -26.00
CA GLN A 85 20.62 -16.17 -25.58
C GLN A 85 20.78 -16.14 -24.05
N GLU A 86 21.92 -15.69 -23.57
CA GLU A 86 22.24 -15.68 -22.14
C GLU A 86 21.28 -14.83 -21.32
N GLU A 87 20.85 -13.69 -21.87
CA GLU A 87 19.92 -12.76 -21.22
C GLU A 87 18.53 -13.37 -20.99
N THR A 88 18.13 -14.36 -21.79
CA THR A 88 16.80 -15.01 -21.69
C THR A 88 16.87 -16.40 -21.05
N ARG A 89 18.09 -16.93 -20.84
CA ARG A 89 18.31 -18.24 -20.24
C ARG A 89 17.66 -18.32 -18.84
N GLY A 90 16.85 -19.38 -18.63
CA GLY A 90 16.15 -19.62 -17.38
C GLY A 90 14.93 -18.70 -17.14
N ARG A 91 14.65 -17.76 -18.06
CA ARG A 91 13.49 -16.87 -17.99
C ARG A 91 12.46 -17.07 -19.10
N PHE A 92 12.92 -17.44 -20.29
CA PHE A 92 12.08 -17.73 -21.45
C PHE A 92 11.98 -19.23 -21.63
N HIS A 93 10.75 -19.76 -21.60
CA HIS A 93 10.50 -21.19 -21.70
C HIS A 93 9.47 -21.47 -22.79
N LEU A 94 9.86 -22.29 -23.79
CA LEU A 94 8.94 -22.80 -24.79
C LEU A 94 8.14 -23.96 -24.19
N LEU A 95 6.82 -23.81 -24.11
CA LEU A 95 5.89 -24.86 -23.72
C LEU A 95 5.52 -25.69 -24.94
N TRP A 96 6.38 -26.66 -25.26
CA TRP A 96 6.27 -27.47 -26.47
C TRP A 96 5.33 -28.66 -26.30
N ASP A 97 4.31 -28.75 -27.16
CA ASP A 97 3.49 -29.97 -27.31
C ASP A 97 3.16 -30.19 -28.81
N TYR A 98 3.84 -31.13 -29.42
CA TYR A 98 3.65 -31.45 -30.84
C TYR A 98 2.22 -31.89 -31.15
N ARG A 99 1.61 -32.72 -30.30
CA ARG A 99 0.27 -33.27 -30.53
C ARG A 99 -0.80 -32.17 -30.51
N ARG A 100 -0.65 -31.23 -29.60
CA ARG A 100 -1.57 -30.07 -29.47
C ARG A 100 -1.15 -28.90 -30.32
N LYS A 101 -0.03 -29.00 -31.01
CA LYS A 101 0.60 -27.92 -31.79
C LYS A 101 0.86 -26.67 -30.96
N ASN A 102 1.24 -26.89 -29.72
CA ASN A 102 1.49 -25.80 -28.74
C ASN A 102 2.92 -25.28 -28.88
N CYS A 103 3.05 -23.97 -29.07
CA CYS A 103 4.30 -23.21 -29.12
C CYS A 103 4.32 -22.09 -28.07
N SER A 104 3.47 -22.16 -27.05
CA SER A 104 3.34 -21.10 -26.07
C SER A 104 4.69 -20.75 -25.45
N LEU A 105 4.91 -19.44 -25.23
CA LEU A 105 6.11 -18.90 -24.62
C LEU A 105 5.78 -18.41 -23.23
N SER A 106 6.45 -18.94 -22.20
CA SER A 106 6.40 -18.42 -20.85
C SER A 106 7.60 -17.50 -20.62
N ILE A 107 7.34 -16.26 -20.23
CA ILE A 107 8.36 -15.29 -19.86
C ILE A 107 8.23 -15.02 -18.37
N THR A 108 9.30 -15.25 -17.61
CA THR A 108 9.39 -14.96 -16.17
C THR A 108 10.35 -13.80 -15.94
N ASP A 109 10.21 -13.09 -14.81
CA ASP A 109 11.05 -11.96 -14.44
C ASP A 109 11.24 -10.97 -15.59
N ALA A 110 10.15 -10.53 -16.21
CA ALA A 110 10.18 -9.64 -17.37
C ALA A 110 11.01 -8.38 -17.11
N ARG A 111 11.88 -8.03 -18.06
CA ARG A 111 12.81 -6.90 -17.97
C ARG A 111 12.55 -5.91 -19.10
N ARG A 112 12.86 -4.63 -18.88
CA ARG A 112 12.71 -3.57 -19.92
C ARG A 112 13.37 -3.92 -21.25
N ARG A 113 14.50 -4.61 -21.22
CA ARG A 113 15.23 -5.06 -22.42
C ARG A 113 14.52 -6.18 -23.20
N ASP A 114 13.49 -6.80 -22.62
CA ASP A 114 12.66 -7.79 -23.32
C ASP A 114 11.63 -7.12 -24.25
N ASN A 115 11.54 -5.77 -24.28
CA ASN A 115 10.74 -5.01 -25.26
C ASN A 115 11.27 -5.27 -26.67
N ALA A 116 10.58 -6.10 -27.43
CA ALA A 116 10.99 -6.44 -28.79
C ALA A 116 9.90 -7.18 -29.55
N ALA A 117 10.16 -7.41 -30.83
CA ALA A 117 9.40 -8.31 -31.67
C ALA A 117 10.05 -9.70 -31.72
N TYR A 118 9.23 -10.71 -31.56
CA TYR A 118 9.65 -12.11 -31.57
C TYR A 118 8.89 -12.88 -32.66
N PHE A 119 9.52 -13.92 -33.19
CA PHE A 119 8.84 -14.82 -34.13
C PHE A 119 9.17 -16.28 -33.83
N PHE A 120 8.27 -17.17 -34.21
CA PHE A 120 8.39 -18.59 -34.00
C PHE A 120 8.92 -19.30 -35.24
N ARG A 121 9.76 -20.33 -35.07
CA ARG A 121 10.30 -21.17 -36.13
C ARG A 121 10.19 -22.64 -35.76
N LEU A 122 9.81 -23.46 -36.74
CA LEU A 122 9.83 -24.90 -36.67
C LEU A 122 11.07 -25.46 -37.44
N LYS A 123 11.66 -26.52 -36.90
CA LYS A 123 12.82 -27.21 -37.53
C LYS A 123 12.63 -28.72 -37.46
N SER A 124 12.92 -29.36 -38.56
CA SER A 124 13.10 -30.82 -38.66
C SER A 124 14.46 -31.09 -39.28
N LYS A 125 14.83 -32.38 -39.44
CA LYS A 125 16.06 -32.76 -40.11
C LYS A 125 16.17 -32.17 -41.53
N TRP A 126 15.05 -32.00 -42.23
CA TRP A 126 15.03 -31.65 -43.65
C TRP A 126 14.44 -30.27 -43.93
N MET A 127 13.68 -29.69 -42.99
CA MET A 127 12.93 -28.47 -43.23
C MET A 127 13.06 -27.47 -42.07
N LYS A 128 13.10 -26.18 -42.45
CA LYS A 128 12.97 -25.04 -41.53
C LYS A 128 11.82 -24.19 -42.01
N TYR A 129 10.87 -23.86 -41.13
CA TYR A 129 9.77 -22.98 -41.44
C TYR A 129 9.67 -21.89 -40.37
N GLY A 130 9.76 -20.62 -40.75
CA GLY A 130 9.67 -19.46 -39.86
C GLY A 130 8.40 -18.67 -40.08
N TYR A 131 7.63 -18.43 -39.04
CA TYR A 131 6.42 -17.57 -39.05
C TYR A 131 6.80 -16.09 -38.97
N THR A 132 7.59 -15.61 -39.93
CA THR A 132 8.16 -14.25 -39.93
C THR A 132 7.12 -13.15 -40.19
N SER A 133 5.98 -13.50 -40.80
CA SER A 133 4.84 -12.62 -41.00
C SER A 133 3.95 -12.50 -39.76
N SER A 134 4.02 -13.48 -38.82
CA SER A 134 3.23 -13.52 -37.59
C SER A 134 4.15 -13.24 -36.41
N LYS A 135 4.44 -11.96 -36.15
CA LYS A 135 5.33 -11.54 -35.06
C LYS A 135 4.54 -11.25 -33.80
N LEU A 136 5.16 -11.53 -32.66
CA LEU A 136 4.69 -11.16 -31.34
C LEU A 136 5.45 -9.91 -30.88
N SER A 137 4.77 -8.83 -30.63
CA SER A 137 5.35 -7.63 -29.96
C SER A 137 5.18 -7.74 -28.45
N VAL A 138 6.27 -7.90 -27.72
CA VAL A 138 6.28 -7.86 -26.24
C VAL A 138 6.58 -6.45 -25.77
N ARG A 139 5.73 -5.92 -24.90
CA ARG A 139 5.93 -4.62 -24.26
C ARG A 139 6.02 -4.78 -22.76
N VAL A 140 7.20 -4.43 -22.20
CA VAL A 140 7.42 -4.44 -20.75
C VAL A 140 7.28 -3.02 -20.21
N MET A 141 6.35 -2.83 -19.29
CA MET A 141 6.06 -1.55 -18.63
C MET A 141 6.66 -1.52 -17.22
N ALA A 142 6.74 -0.32 -16.62
CA ALA A 142 7.13 -0.18 -15.22
C ALA A 142 6.19 -0.98 -14.31
N LEU A 143 6.74 -1.52 -13.23
CA LEU A 143 5.96 -2.14 -12.17
C LEU A 143 5.19 -1.06 -11.41
N THR A 144 3.86 -1.08 -11.52
CA THR A 144 2.94 -0.12 -10.87
C THR A 144 2.19 -0.73 -9.70
N HIS A 145 2.14 -2.06 -9.61
CA HIS A 145 1.54 -2.75 -8.48
C HIS A 145 2.27 -2.41 -7.18
N ARG A 146 1.50 -2.26 -6.10
CA ARG A 146 2.03 -1.97 -4.76
C ARG A 146 1.73 -3.13 -3.82
N PRO A 147 2.60 -3.43 -2.86
CA PRO A 147 2.31 -4.40 -1.82
C PRO A 147 1.06 -4.00 -1.02
N ASN A 148 0.37 -4.99 -0.48
CA ASN A 148 -0.73 -4.79 0.45
C ASN A 148 -0.27 -5.11 1.88
N ILE A 149 -0.49 -4.17 2.82
CA ILE A 149 -0.25 -4.39 4.25
C ILE A 149 -1.61 -4.61 4.91
N SER A 150 -1.79 -5.78 5.53
CA SER A 150 -2.98 -6.15 6.29
C SER A 150 -2.69 -6.16 7.78
N ILE A 151 -3.55 -5.47 8.54
CA ILE A 151 -3.53 -5.43 10.01
C ILE A 151 -4.84 -6.03 10.50
N PRO A 152 -4.84 -7.23 11.11
CA PRO A 152 -6.05 -7.82 11.66
C PRO A 152 -6.39 -7.15 13.01
N GLY A 153 -7.49 -6.38 13.04
CA GLY A 153 -7.98 -5.70 14.23
C GLY A 153 -7.24 -4.41 14.57
N THR A 154 -7.37 -3.98 15.83
CA THR A 154 -6.76 -2.76 16.37
C THR A 154 -5.35 -3.02 16.91
N LEU A 155 -4.48 -2.01 16.79
CA LEU A 155 -3.17 -2.02 17.43
C LEU A 155 -3.29 -1.35 18.81
N GLU A 156 -3.16 -2.15 19.87
CA GLU A 156 -3.18 -1.68 21.24
C GLU A 156 -1.76 -1.65 21.79
N SER A 157 -1.42 -0.58 22.50
CA SER A 157 -0.11 -0.43 23.13
C SER A 157 0.22 -1.59 24.06
N GLY A 158 1.41 -2.18 23.92
CA GLY A 158 1.87 -3.31 24.71
C GLY A 158 1.36 -4.68 24.24
N CYS A 159 0.38 -4.73 23.32
CA CYS A 159 -0.17 -5.95 22.78
C CYS A 159 0.48 -6.34 21.45
N SER A 160 1.11 -7.51 21.40
CA SER A 160 1.71 -8.01 20.15
C SER A 160 0.65 -8.33 19.11
N ARG A 161 0.86 -7.88 17.86
CA ARG A 161 0.01 -8.14 16.71
C ARG A 161 0.84 -8.56 15.51
N THR A 162 0.28 -9.44 14.69
CA THR A 162 0.90 -9.86 13.42
C THR A 162 0.31 -9.08 12.26
N LEU A 163 1.19 -8.57 11.40
CA LEU A 163 0.86 -7.88 10.17
C LEU A 163 1.38 -8.69 9.00
N THR A 164 0.70 -8.62 7.87
CA THR A 164 1.10 -9.33 6.66
C THR A 164 1.29 -8.35 5.52
N CYS A 165 2.47 -8.39 4.90
CA CYS A 165 2.71 -7.76 3.61
C CYS A 165 2.56 -8.81 2.52
N SER A 166 1.74 -8.53 1.49
CA SER A 166 1.46 -9.47 0.42
C SER A 166 1.54 -8.86 -0.97
N VAL A 167 1.99 -9.67 -1.93
CA VAL A 167 2.08 -9.38 -3.35
C VAL A 167 1.45 -10.52 -4.16
N PRO A 168 0.10 -10.69 -4.11
CA PRO A 168 -0.58 -11.83 -4.72
C PRO A 168 -0.45 -11.87 -6.25
N TRP A 169 -0.01 -10.78 -6.85
CA TRP A 169 0.27 -10.63 -8.27
C TRP A 169 1.71 -11.03 -8.65
N ALA A 170 2.56 -11.34 -7.66
CA ALA A 170 3.91 -11.84 -7.93
C ALA A 170 3.87 -13.24 -8.53
N CYS A 171 4.80 -13.49 -9.43
CA CYS A 171 4.91 -14.72 -10.18
C CYS A 171 5.41 -15.88 -9.31
N GLU A 172 4.69 -16.98 -9.27
CA GLU A 172 5.11 -18.17 -8.52
C GLU A 172 6.32 -18.88 -9.16
N GLN A 173 6.45 -18.81 -10.48
CA GLN A 173 7.51 -19.47 -11.25
C GLN A 173 8.73 -18.56 -11.49
N GLY A 174 8.66 -17.30 -11.10
CA GLY A 174 9.77 -16.36 -11.20
C GLY A 174 10.75 -16.46 -10.05
N THR A 175 11.74 -15.58 -10.05
CA THR A 175 12.65 -15.43 -8.90
C THR A 175 11.85 -14.92 -7.69
N PRO A 176 11.90 -15.60 -6.54
CA PRO A 176 11.15 -15.19 -5.36
C PRO A 176 11.46 -13.75 -4.94
N PRO A 177 10.45 -12.92 -4.64
CA PRO A 177 10.67 -11.56 -4.16
C PRO A 177 11.29 -11.55 -2.76
N ILE A 178 12.03 -10.48 -2.47
CA ILE A 178 12.66 -10.23 -1.18
C ILE A 178 11.85 -9.17 -0.44
N PHE A 179 11.36 -9.52 0.75
CA PHE A 179 10.62 -8.61 1.61
C PHE A 179 11.52 -7.97 2.64
N SER A 180 11.37 -6.66 2.85
CA SER A 180 12.04 -5.86 3.87
C SER A 180 11.02 -4.97 4.59
N TRP A 181 11.14 -4.86 5.92
CA TRP A 181 10.28 -4.05 6.75
C TRP A 181 11.07 -2.94 7.42
N MET A 182 10.49 -1.73 7.45
CA MET A 182 11.03 -0.57 8.16
C MET A 182 9.98 -0.05 9.14
N SER A 183 10.31 -0.01 10.43
CA SER A 183 9.42 0.41 11.51
C SER A 183 10.22 1.06 12.63
N ALA A 184 9.65 2.06 13.30
CA ALA A 184 10.17 2.64 14.53
C ALA A 184 9.81 1.79 15.77
N ALA A 185 8.67 1.06 15.69
CA ALA A 185 8.22 0.18 16.76
C ALA A 185 9.06 -1.11 16.83
N PRO A 186 9.19 -1.75 18.00
CA PRO A 186 9.81 -3.06 18.15
C PRO A 186 9.09 -4.12 17.30
N THR A 187 9.85 -4.86 16.50
CA THR A 187 9.32 -5.87 15.58
C THR A 187 10.13 -7.15 15.62
N SER A 188 9.48 -8.26 15.24
CA SER A 188 10.13 -9.53 14.95
C SER A 188 9.59 -10.10 13.63
N LEU A 189 10.47 -10.71 12.83
CA LEU A 189 10.08 -11.33 11.57
C LEU A 189 9.41 -12.67 11.82
N GLY A 190 8.28 -12.88 11.16
CA GLY A 190 7.55 -14.14 11.12
C GLY A 190 7.80 -14.94 9.83
N PRO A 191 6.92 -15.89 9.52
CA PRO A 191 7.00 -16.72 8.32
C PRO A 191 6.99 -15.91 7.02
N ARG A 192 7.65 -16.45 5.99
CA ARG A 192 7.66 -15.92 4.63
C ARG A 192 7.20 -16.97 3.63
N THR A 193 6.53 -16.52 2.60
CA THR A 193 6.22 -17.29 1.39
C THR A 193 6.75 -16.55 0.17
N THR A 194 6.54 -17.11 -1.02
CA THR A 194 6.88 -16.43 -2.27
C THR A 194 6.06 -15.16 -2.50
N GLN A 195 4.89 -15.03 -1.87
CA GLN A 195 3.97 -13.91 -2.09
C GLN A 195 3.65 -13.11 -0.83
N SER A 196 4.20 -13.46 0.32
CA SER A 196 3.92 -12.75 1.57
C SER A 196 5.03 -12.85 2.61
N SER A 197 5.07 -11.85 3.49
CA SER A 197 5.93 -11.81 4.68
C SER A 197 5.10 -11.36 5.87
N VAL A 198 5.30 -12.03 7.01
CA VAL A 198 4.64 -11.71 8.27
C VAL A 198 5.60 -10.94 9.16
N LEU A 199 5.09 -9.91 9.82
CA LEU A 199 5.78 -9.12 10.84
C LEU A 199 4.97 -9.14 12.13
N THR A 200 5.60 -9.44 13.26
CA THR A 200 5.01 -9.23 14.57
C THR A 200 5.49 -7.89 15.12
N ILE A 201 4.57 -7.03 15.54
CA ILE A 201 4.82 -5.73 16.12
C ILE A 201 4.26 -5.67 17.55
N THR A 202 5.00 -5.05 18.47
CA THR A 202 4.51 -4.72 19.82
C THR A 202 4.56 -3.19 19.96
N PRO A 203 3.46 -2.50 19.58
CA PRO A 203 3.44 -1.05 19.51
C PRO A 203 3.45 -0.41 20.89
N ARG A 204 4.02 0.78 20.99
CA ARG A 204 4.06 1.64 22.17
C ARG A 204 3.26 2.91 21.87
N PRO A 205 2.85 3.73 22.88
CA PRO A 205 2.14 4.98 22.65
C PRO A 205 2.86 5.92 21.67
N GLN A 206 4.20 6.03 21.77
CA GLN A 206 5.02 6.87 20.89
C GLN A 206 5.12 6.37 19.46
N ASP A 207 4.70 5.15 19.18
CA ASP A 207 4.67 4.58 17.82
C ASP A 207 3.40 4.98 17.07
N HIS A 208 2.40 5.58 17.75
CA HIS A 208 1.22 6.17 17.12
C HIS A 208 1.64 7.24 16.10
N SER A 209 1.00 7.26 14.95
CA SER A 209 1.29 8.15 13.81
C SER A 209 2.70 7.99 13.20
N THR A 210 3.48 6.99 13.59
CA THR A 210 4.75 6.65 12.92
C THR A 210 4.51 5.80 11.68
N ASN A 211 5.47 5.80 10.77
CA ASN A 211 5.38 5.06 9.52
C ASN A 211 5.85 3.61 9.67
N LEU A 212 5.11 2.71 9.04
CA LEU A 212 5.51 1.33 8.78
C LEU A 212 5.56 1.11 7.27
N THR A 213 6.70 0.68 6.77
CA THR A 213 6.92 0.44 5.34
C THR A 213 7.24 -1.02 5.09
N CYS A 214 6.53 -1.63 4.14
CA CYS A 214 6.91 -2.88 3.52
C CYS A 214 7.50 -2.59 2.15
N GLN A 215 8.75 -3.00 1.94
CA GLN A 215 9.47 -2.91 0.68
C GLN A 215 9.64 -4.30 0.09
N VAL A 216 9.37 -4.45 -1.20
CA VAL A 216 9.47 -5.72 -1.92
C VAL A 216 10.33 -5.53 -3.16
N THR A 217 11.43 -6.28 -3.21
CA THR A 217 12.38 -6.28 -4.32
C THR A 217 12.22 -7.53 -5.16
N PHE A 218 12.12 -7.39 -6.47
CA PHE A 218 12.10 -8.46 -7.46
C PHE A 218 13.51 -8.59 -8.07
N PRO A 219 14.36 -9.51 -7.55
CA PRO A 219 15.78 -9.55 -7.92
C PRO A 219 16.00 -9.93 -9.39
N GLY A 220 15.12 -10.78 -9.96
CA GLY A 220 15.18 -11.19 -11.36
C GLY A 220 15.11 -10.03 -12.36
N ALA A 221 14.39 -8.95 -12.01
CA ALA A 221 14.28 -7.74 -12.83
C ALA A 221 15.04 -6.53 -12.25
N GLY A 222 15.46 -6.58 -10.98
CA GLY A 222 16.13 -5.49 -10.29
C GLY A 222 15.20 -4.34 -9.90
N VAL A 223 13.87 -4.59 -9.76
CA VAL A 223 12.88 -3.56 -9.42
C VAL A 223 12.39 -3.71 -7.99
N THR A 224 12.08 -2.57 -7.36
CA THR A 224 11.59 -2.50 -5.98
C THR A 224 10.32 -1.67 -5.93
N VAL A 225 9.36 -2.13 -5.16
CA VAL A 225 8.11 -1.43 -4.84
C VAL A 225 7.88 -1.42 -3.34
N GLU A 226 7.14 -0.42 -2.85
CA GLU A 226 6.90 -0.29 -1.42
C GLU A 226 5.48 0.21 -1.12
N ARG A 227 5.04 -0.07 0.10
CA ARG A 227 3.84 0.47 0.71
C ARG A 227 4.17 0.98 2.10
N THR A 228 3.81 2.23 2.36
CA THR A 228 3.91 2.85 3.68
C THR A 228 2.51 3.12 4.23
N ILE A 229 2.32 2.82 5.49
CA ILE A 229 1.12 3.15 6.26
C ILE A 229 1.52 3.86 7.55
N GLN A 230 0.63 4.68 8.10
CA GLN A 230 0.78 5.21 9.45
C GLN A 230 0.14 4.26 10.45
N LEU A 231 0.85 3.99 11.55
CA LEU A 231 0.35 3.16 12.64
C LEU A 231 -0.68 3.95 13.46
N ASN A 232 -1.86 3.38 13.60
CA ASN A 232 -2.88 3.90 14.52
C ASN A 232 -2.91 3.02 15.77
N VAL A 233 -2.17 3.46 16.81
CA VAL A 233 -2.02 2.73 18.06
C VAL A 233 -2.99 3.27 19.09
N SER A 234 -3.84 2.42 19.66
CA SER A 234 -4.72 2.75 20.78
C SER A 234 -3.96 2.61 22.10
N TYR A 235 -4.06 3.64 22.95
CA TYR A 235 -3.41 3.65 24.26
C TYR A 235 -4.15 4.55 25.24
N ALA A 236 -4.15 4.14 26.52
CA ALA A 236 -4.68 4.94 27.62
C ALA A 236 -3.84 6.21 27.83
N PRO A 237 -4.42 7.30 28.37
CA PRO A 237 -3.65 8.48 28.72
C PRO A 237 -2.45 8.14 29.61
N GLN A 238 -1.29 8.72 29.27
CA GLN A 238 -0.05 8.59 30.01
C GLN A 238 0.22 9.85 30.85
N LYS A 239 -0.37 10.96 30.41
CA LYS A 239 -0.23 12.29 31.04
C LYS A 239 -1.56 12.99 31.04
N VAL A 240 -1.83 13.70 32.15
CA VAL A 240 -2.92 14.64 32.28
C VAL A 240 -2.32 15.95 32.77
N ALA A 241 -2.72 17.07 32.19
CA ALA A 241 -2.26 18.40 32.55
C ALA A 241 -3.45 19.36 32.71
N VAL A 242 -3.31 20.34 33.60
CA VAL A 242 -4.28 21.42 33.79
C VAL A 242 -3.64 22.74 33.45
N SER A 243 -4.21 23.46 32.52
CA SER A 243 -3.85 24.83 32.17
C SER A 243 -4.79 25.78 32.90
N ILE A 244 -4.21 26.83 33.54
CA ILE A 244 -4.93 27.75 34.41
C ILE A 244 -4.91 29.14 33.80
N PHE A 245 -6.09 29.73 33.66
CA PHE A 245 -6.29 31.12 33.20
C PHE A 245 -6.97 31.93 34.31
N GLN A 246 -6.36 33.03 34.72
CA GLN A 246 -6.85 33.91 35.81
C GLN A 246 -7.18 35.29 35.26
N GLY A 247 -8.45 35.70 35.37
CA GLY A 247 -8.90 37.01 34.94
C GLY A 247 -8.69 37.29 33.44
N ASN A 248 -8.54 38.57 33.08
CA ASN A 248 -8.23 38.99 31.68
C ASN A 248 -6.71 38.88 31.37
N SER A 249 -5.92 38.30 32.27
CA SER A 249 -4.50 38.16 32.08
C SER A 249 -4.20 36.88 31.34
N ALA A 250 -3.39 36.96 30.30
CA ALA A 250 -2.85 35.79 29.57
C ALA A 250 -1.81 34.99 30.41
N ALA A 251 -1.93 35.05 31.72
CA ALA A 251 -1.06 34.33 32.68
C ALA A 251 -1.46 32.85 32.66
N PHE A 252 -0.67 32.09 31.95
CA PHE A 252 -0.83 30.66 31.72
C PHE A 252 0.10 29.89 32.66
N LYS A 253 -0.48 29.01 33.47
CA LYS A 253 0.29 28.07 34.31
C LYS A 253 -0.15 26.66 33.98
N ILE A 254 0.81 25.78 33.67
CA ILE A 254 0.52 24.35 33.44
C ILE A 254 0.90 23.58 34.71
N LEU A 255 -0.03 22.76 35.20
CA LEU A 255 0.18 21.80 36.27
C LEU A 255 0.19 20.38 35.69
N GLN A 256 1.22 19.62 36.04
CA GLN A 256 1.34 18.20 35.67
C GLN A 256 1.22 17.26 36.89
N ASN A 257 1.25 17.84 38.09
CA ASN A 257 1.09 17.11 39.36
C ASN A 257 0.09 17.85 40.24
N THR A 258 -0.47 17.13 41.20
CA THR A 258 -1.33 17.73 42.25
C THR A 258 -0.64 18.95 42.87
N SER A 259 -1.31 20.07 42.84
CA SER A 259 -0.78 21.38 43.27
C SER A 259 -1.83 22.20 43.97
N SER A 260 -1.38 23.18 44.74
CA SER A 260 -2.24 24.19 45.35
C SER A 260 -2.19 25.50 44.55
N LEU A 261 -3.34 26.13 44.36
CA LEU A 261 -3.46 27.41 43.66
C LEU A 261 -4.11 28.44 44.57
N PRO A 262 -3.41 29.51 44.98
CA PRO A 262 -3.99 30.64 45.66
C PRO A 262 -4.74 31.50 44.64
N VAL A 263 -6.00 31.87 44.97
CA VAL A 263 -6.89 32.67 44.11
C VAL A 263 -7.51 33.76 44.99
N LEU A 264 -7.62 34.99 44.46
CA LEU A 264 -8.29 36.09 45.17
C LEU A 264 -9.81 35.93 45.07
N GLU A 265 -10.50 36.22 46.16
CA GLU A 265 -11.99 36.26 46.17
C GLU A 265 -12.51 37.19 45.09
N GLY A 266 -13.58 36.75 44.39
CA GLY A 266 -14.18 37.48 43.27
C GLY A 266 -13.46 37.37 41.94
N GLN A 267 -12.32 36.68 41.86
CA GLN A 267 -11.57 36.50 40.64
C GLN A 267 -12.21 35.43 39.76
N ALA A 268 -12.25 35.66 38.44
CA ALA A 268 -12.62 34.63 37.48
C ALA A 268 -11.48 33.66 37.22
N LEU A 269 -11.79 32.37 37.17
CA LEU A 269 -10.84 31.29 36.92
C LEU A 269 -11.38 30.35 35.85
N GLN A 270 -10.57 30.01 34.86
CA GLN A 270 -10.86 28.98 33.88
C GLN A 270 -9.78 27.92 33.97
N LEU A 271 -10.16 26.65 34.11
CA LEU A 271 -9.30 25.50 34.16
C LEU A 271 -9.55 24.67 32.89
N LEU A 272 -8.47 24.41 32.14
CA LEU A 272 -8.49 23.56 30.95
C LEU A 272 -7.68 22.31 31.24
N CYS A 273 -8.37 21.18 31.29
CA CYS A 273 -7.77 19.85 31.40
C CYS A 273 -7.48 19.30 30.00
N ASP A 274 -6.31 18.73 29.83
CA ASP A 274 -5.88 18.04 28.62
C ASP A 274 -5.23 16.72 28.97
N ALA A 275 -5.39 15.72 28.11
CA ALA A 275 -4.82 14.39 28.30
C ALA A 275 -4.42 13.79 26.97
N ASP A 276 -3.25 13.16 26.95
CA ASP A 276 -2.82 12.34 25.84
C ASP A 276 -3.58 10.99 25.85
N GLY A 277 -3.86 10.45 24.72
CA GLY A 277 -4.56 9.16 24.59
C GLY A 277 -5.10 8.98 23.17
N ASN A 278 -5.20 7.76 22.73
CA ASN A 278 -5.78 7.47 21.42
C ASN A 278 -6.70 6.24 21.49
N PRO A 279 -7.98 6.37 21.11
CA PRO A 279 -8.70 7.61 20.82
C PRO A 279 -8.67 8.61 22.00
N PRO A 280 -9.00 9.89 21.78
CA PRO A 280 -9.00 10.90 22.84
C PRO A 280 -9.83 10.46 24.04
N ALA A 281 -9.32 10.71 25.28
CA ALA A 281 -10.00 10.38 26.51
C ALA A 281 -11.22 11.31 26.72
N HIS A 282 -12.25 10.80 27.37
CA HIS A 282 -13.36 11.62 27.84
C HIS A 282 -12.94 12.35 29.12
N LEU A 283 -12.98 13.69 29.09
CA LEU A 283 -12.58 14.56 30.21
C LEU A 283 -13.78 14.99 31.01
N SER A 284 -13.65 14.99 32.33
CA SER A 284 -14.68 15.47 33.24
C SER A 284 -14.10 16.04 34.50
N TRP A 285 -14.76 17.07 35.08
CA TRP A 285 -14.37 17.72 36.31
C TRP A 285 -15.28 17.34 37.49
N PHE A 286 -14.67 17.18 38.65
CA PHE A 286 -15.35 16.88 39.90
C PHE A 286 -14.89 17.85 40.99
N GLN A 287 -15.76 18.16 41.94
CA GLN A 287 -15.42 18.81 43.20
C GLN A 287 -15.02 17.71 44.21
N GLY A 288 -13.84 17.80 44.76
CA GLY A 288 -13.23 16.75 45.59
C GLY A 288 -12.70 15.55 44.80
N PHE A 289 -12.45 14.45 45.48
CA PHE A 289 -12.04 13.19 44.86
C PHE A 289 -13.29 12.39 44.43
N PRO A 290 -13.42 12.08 43.13
CA PRO A 290 -14.63 11.42 42.66
C PRO A 290 -14.73 9.97 43.14
N ALA A 291 -15.82 9.62 43.80
CA ALA A 291 -16.22 8.24 44.01
C ALA A 291 -16.59 7.56 42.68
N LEU A 292 -16.79 6.24 42.70
CA LEU A 292 -17.03 5.45 41.47
C LEU A 292 -18.23 5.95 40.65
N ASN A 293 -19.28 6.49 41.32
CA ASN A 293 -20.53 6.97 40.72
C ASN A 293 -20.75 8.47 40.97
N ALA A 294 -19.70 9.25 41.16
CA ALA A 294 -19.82 10.69 41.37
C ALA A 294 -20.34 11.38 40.09
N THR A 295 -21.22 12.33 40.25
CA THR A 295 -21.68 13.20 39.15
C THR A 295 -20.63 14.28 38.88
N PRO A 296 -20.16 14.44 37.64
CA PRO A 296 -19.23 15.50 37.32
C PRO A 296 -19.90 16.88 37.36
N ILE A 297 -19.15 17.90 37.76
CA ILE A 297 -19.55 19.32 37.67
C ILE A 297 -19.39 19.89 36.26
N SER A 298 -18.52 19.29 35.45
CA SER A 298 -18.39 19.53 34.00
C SER A 298 -18.09 18.23 33.29
N ASN A 299 -18.75 17.99 32.15
CA ASN A 299 -18.50 16.83 31.25
C ASN A 299 -17.55 17.17 30.10
N THR A 300 -16.80 18.24 30.22
CA THR A 300 -15.81 18.68 29.24
C THR A 300 -14.47 18.89 29.93
N GLY A 301 -13.38 19.07 29.14
CA GLY A 301 -12.09 19.44 29.66
C GLY A 301 -12.04 20.86 30.27
N VAL A 302 -13.11 21.67 30.09
CA VAL A 302 -13.16 23.06 30.57
C VAL A 302 -14.01 23.13 31.84
N LEU A 303 -13.48 23.78 32.87
CA LEU A 303 -14.23 24.22 34.05
C LEU A 303 -14.09 25.73 34.20
N GLU A 304 -15.22 26.42 34.16
CA GLU A 304 -15.31 27.86 34.31
C GLU A 304 -15.89 28.21 35.71
N LEU A 305 -15.12 29.01 36.46
CA LEU A 305 -15.51 29.58 37.74
C LEU A 305 -15.51 31.11 37.56
N PRO A 306 -16.66 31.68 37.16
CA PRO A 306 -16.73 33.11 36.80
C PRO A 306 -16.47 34.03 37.98
N GLN A 307 -16.69 33.56 39.20
CA GLN A 307 -16.45 34.30 40.41
C GLN A 307 -16.08 33.30 41.54
N VAL A 308 -14.81 33.25 41.92
CA VAL A 308 -14.35 32.36 42.98
C VAL A 308 -14.68 32.94 44.36
N GLY A 309 -15.34 32.15 45.19
CA GLY A 309 -15.65 32.49 46.56
C GLY A 309 -15.35 31.35 47.53
N SER A 310 -15.81 31.44 48.75
CA SER A 310 -15.62 30.42 49.78
C SER A 310 -16.22 29.05 49.43
N ALA A 311 -17.25 29.03 48.56
CA ALA A 311 -17.86 27.78 48.09
C ALA A 311 -16.97 26.99 47.08
N GLU A 312 -16.06 27.68 46.41
CA GLU A 312 -15.09 27.14 45.47
C GLU A 312 -13.75 26.80 46.11
N GLU A 313 -13.60 26.99 47.42
CA GLU A 313 -12.41 26.54 48.18
C GLU A 313 -12.43 25.01 48.31
N GLY A 314 -11.31 24.39 48.00
CA GLY A 314 -11.11 22.95 48.10
C GLY A 314 -10.55 22.29 46.83
N ASP A 315 -10.72 20.99 46.75
CA ASP A 315 -10.12 20.20 45.70
C ASP A 315 -11.01 20.11 44.47
N PHE A 316 -10.41 20.25 43.31
CA PHE A 316 -11.03 19.98 42.00
C PHE A 316 -10.20 18.90 41.29
N THR A 317 -10.87 17.86 40.79
CA THR A 317 -10.24 16.75 40.11
C THR A 317 -10.70 16.65 38.67
N CYS A 318 -9.76 16.72 37.73
CA CYS A 318 -9.99 16.32 36.36
C CYS A 318 -9.73 14.82 36.21
N ARG A 319 -10.67 14.11 35.61
CA ARG A 319 -10.57 12.70 35.23
C ARG A 319 -10.56 12.57 33.70
N ALA A 320 -9.52 11.94 33.17
CA ALA A 320 -9.43 11.48 31.78
C ALA A 320 -9.82 10.00 31.74
N GLN A 321 -10.99 9.70 31.22
CA GLN A 321 -11.51 8.34 31.12
C GLN A 321 -11.34 7.79 29.72
N HIS A 322 -10.74 6.59 29.61
CA HIS A 322 -10.48 5.91 28.36
C HIS A 322 -10.77 4.42 28.50
N PRO A 323 -11.19 3.70 27.42
CA PRO A 323 -11.47 2.25 27.49
C PRO A 323 -10.31 1.39 28.00
N LEU A 324 -9.07 1.82 27.75
CA LEU A 324 -7.87 1.09 28.17
C LEU A 324 -7.32 1.53 29.53
N GLY A 325 -7.93 2.53 30.20
CA GLY A 325 -7.50 3.02 31.52
C GLY A 325 -7.88 4.46 31.76
N SER A 326 -7.71 4.95 32.98
CA SER A 326 -8.05 6.30 33.36
C SER A 326 -6.95 6.95 34.17
N LEU A 327 -6.72 8.24 33.96
CA LEU A 327 -5.87 9.07 34.79
C LEU A 327 -6.67 10.23 35.39
N GLN A 328 -6.17 10.77 36.49
CA GLN A 328 -6.74 11.93 37.14
C GLN A 328 -5.65 12.85 37.71
N ILE A 329 -5.95 14.12 37.77
CA ILE A 329 -5.11 15.16 38.40
C ILE A 329 -5.98 16.02 39.29
N SER A 330 -5.53 16.37 40.50
CA SER A 330 -6.25 17.19 41.44
C SER A 330 -5.53 18.52 41.68
N LEU A 331 -6.33 19.56 41.83
CA LEU A 331 -5.90 20.93 42.14
C LEU A 331 -6.65 21.43 43.37
N SER A 332 -5.94 21.87 44.40
CA SER A 332 -6.54 22.48 45.59
C SER A 332 -6.57 24.01 45.44
N LEU A 333 -7.76 24.60 45.44
CA LEU A 333 -7.96 26.05 45.43
C LEU A 333 -7.98 26.59 46.85
N PHE A 334 -7.17 27.62 47.10
CA PHE A 334 -7.16 28.38 48.35
C PHE A 334 -7.58 29.80 48.09
N VAL A 335 -8.69 30.22 48.70
CA VAL A 335 -9.27 31.56 48.52
C VAL A 335 -8.65 32.54 49.49
N HIS A 336 -8.01 33.59 48.98
CA HIS A 336 -7.45 34.68 49.76
C HIS A 336 -8.39 35.87 49.76
N TRP A 337 -8.71 36.37 50.92
CA TRP A 337 -9.52 37.57 51.12
C TRP A 337 -8.65 38.83 50.87
N SER A 338 -9.10 39.74 50.05
CA SER A 338 -8.50 41.06 49.96
C SER A 338 -8.85 41.83 51.26
N SER A 339 -7.90 41.89 52.17
CA SER A 339 -8.05 42.80 53.34
C SER A 339 -8.15 44.23 52.79
N ALA A 340 -9.36 44.83 52.82
CA ALA A 340 -9.49 46.22 52.54
C ALA A 340 -8.56 47.04 53.48
N PRO A 341 -7.86 48.06 52.98
CA PRO A 341 -7.05 48.91 53.84
C PRO A 341 -7.95 49.54 54.90
N VAL A 342 -7.62 49.29 56.18
CA VAL A 342 -8.29 49.94 57.32
C VAL A 342 -8.16 51.45 57.12
N PRO A 343 -9.26 52.23 57.02
CA PRO A 343 -9.11 53.67 56.89
C PRO A 343 -8.40 54.21 58.14
N ASP A 344 -7.32 54.92 57.92
CA ASP A 344 -6.52 55.60 58.96
C ASP A 344 -7.46 56.51 59.75
N ARG A 345 -7.69 56.21 61.05
CA ARG A 345 -8.37 57.11 61.99
C ARG A 345 -7.47 58.30 62.17
N HIS A 346 -7.75 59.35 61.41
CA HIS A 346 -7.17 60.65 61.69
C HIS A 346 -7.40 60.98 63.12
N SER A 347 -6.27 61.12 63.81
CA SER A 347 -6.19 61.64 65.17
C SER A 347 -6.82 63.03 65.26
N PHE A 348 -7.96 63.08 65.92
CA PHE A 348 -8.48 64.36 66.41
C PHE A 348 -7.49 64.91 67.49
N ARG A 349 -6.79 65.99 67.16
CA ARG A 349 -6.18 66.83 68.14
C ARG A 349 -7.26 67.78 68.69
N PRO A 350 -7.39 67.90 70.00
CA PRO A 350 -8.25 68.98 70.60
C PRO A 350 -7.53 70.30 70.46
N PRO A 351 -8.27 71.42 70.26
CA PRO A 351 -7.69 72.73 70.25
C PRO A 351 -7.39 73.17 71.65
N CYS A 352 -6.26 73.89 71.86
CA CYS A 352 -5.93 74.64 73.00
C CYS A 352 -6.84 75.84 73.23
#